data_a2f54e54908c18c1a801783f8fb2d118
#
_entry.id   a2f54e54908c18c1a801783f8fb2d118
#
_cell.length_a   1.000
_cell.length_b   1.000
_cell.length_c   1.000
_cell.angle_alpha   90.00
_cell.angle_beta   90.00
_cell.angle_gamma   90.00
#
_symmetry.space_group_name_H-M   'P 1'
#
loop_
_entity.id
_entity.type
_entity.pdbx_description
1 polymer ?
#
loop_
_entity_poly.entity_id
_entity_poly.type
_entity_poly.pdbx_seq_one_letter_code
_entity_poly.pdbx_strand_id
1 'polypeptide(L)'
;YHAFLEGDVEARPNLEVICGAHVTRVVLDGDPGELRATGVEYRTADGETAVAWADKEVVLSAGAVGSPQILMLSGIGPRSELEAVGVDCRLDAPDVGKHLKDHLQVGLLYPAPGIGVSMGQMGLSMGPDALRAPAGPLPADPADDADLPEALGALKTEAERRVTEWATTGHGLVSSSLYEACAWFSTGLGDDHTHDAQLGFFICGYNEDIWRGCLRVDPSEYFDDPEERLAPDAESVIVLANPVQPHSEGEIVLTSADPLDHPDIRMNYYGDPYDMEVMVAVLRRALDVVANWPAPRQLGPLLVPPALAAEHGYAPGDTPSDDLLVDMARHYSFTVYHLTSTCRMGSVVDERLRVLGVDGLRVADASVMPNVTSGNTNAVAIMIGEKAAEMLAEDHGVALAEVVASPA
;
A
#
# COMPACT_ATOMS: atom_id res chain seq x y z
N TYR A 1 9.74 -9.57 -6.85
CA TYR A 1 10.52 -10.79 -7.04
C TYR A 1 10.95 -10.93 -8.50
N HIS A 2 10.03 -11.08 -9.45
CA HIS A 2 10.31 -11.35 -10.87
C HIS A 2 11.29 -10.36 -11.53
N ALA A 3 11.19 -9.06 -11.21
CA ALA A 3 12.01 -8.03 -11.83
C ALA A 3 13.46 -7.99 -11.30
N PHE A 4 13.73 -8.49 -10.08
CA PHE A 4 15.01 -8.29 -9.41
C PHE A 4 15.70 -9.57 -8.96
N LEU A 5 14.97 -10.63 -8.69
CA LEU A 5 15.54 -11.88 -8.10
C LEU A 5 15.40 -13.08 -9.01
N GLU A 6 14.35 -13.19 -9.83
CA GLU A 6 14.08 -14.39 -10.62
C GLU A 6 15.18 -14.70 -11.64
N GLY A 7 15.42 -15.98 -11.85
CA GLY A 7 16.38 -16.47 -12.86
C GLY A 7 17.83 -16.39 -12.40
N ASP A 8 18.68 -15.73 -13.19
CA ASP A 8 20.12 -15.71 -12.98
C ASP A 8 20.56 -15.04 -11.66
N VAL A 9 19.75 -14.15 -11.10
CA VAL A 9 20.08 -13.45 -9.84
C VAL A 9 19.91 -14.39 -8.66
N GLU A 10 18.82 -15.13 -8.57
CA GLU A 10 18.57 -16.11 -7.50
C GLU A 10 19.60 -17.22 -7.50
N ALA A 11 20.10 -17.62 -8.68
CA ALA A 11 21.10 -18.66 -8.84
C ALA A 11 22.53 -18.21 -8.49
N ARG A 12 22.75 -16.96 -8.11
CA ARG A 12 24.10 -16.46 -7.79
C ARG A 12 24.64 -17.08 -6.50
N PRO A 13 25.88 -17.59 -6.48
CA PRO A 13 26.45 -18.25 -5.31
C PRO A 13 26.74 -17.28 -4.14
N ASN A 14 26.66 -15.97 -4.37
CA ASN A 14 26.85 -14.92 -3.36
C ASN A 14 25.53 -14.32 -2.86
N LEU A 15 24.39 -14.90 -3.23
CA LEU A 15 23.06 -14.53 -2.74
C LEU A 15 22.45 -15.72 -2.00
N GLU A 16 22.02 -15.50 -0.78
CA GLU A 16 21.21 -16.42 0.00
C GLU A 16 19.89 -15.77 0.39
N VAL A 17 18.77 -16.44 0.11
CA VAL A 17 17.43 -15.98 0.48
C VAL A 17 16.86 -16.95 1.51
N ILE A 18 16.65 -16.47 2.73
CA ILE A 18 16.08 -17.25 3.83
C ILE A 18 14.61 -16.89 4.00
N CYS A 19 13.74 -17.78 3.55
CA CYS A 19 12.29 -17.62 3.69
C CYS A 19 11.80 -18.19 5.04
N GLY A 20 10.62 -17.70 5.51
CA GLY A 20 10.06 -18.12 6.79
C GLY A 20 10.89 -17.66 8.00
N ALA A 21 11.73 -16.65 7.82
CA ALA A 21 12.55 -16.03 8.85
C ALA A 21 11.93 -14.68 9.27
N HIS A 22 11.58 -14.56 10.54
CA HIS A 22 11.05 -13.33 11.12
C HIS A 22 12.15 -12.61 11.90
N VAL A 23 12.63 -11.47 11.39
CA VAL A 23 13.65 -10.67 12.07
C VAL A 23 13.07 -10.07 13.34
N THR A 24 13.72 -10.33 14.47
CA THR A 24 13.26 -9.90 15.79
C THR A 24 13.96 -8.63 16.25
N ARG A 25 15.23 -8.46 15.92
CA ARG A 25 16.02 -7.26 16.23
C ARG A 25 17.35 -7.22 15.47
N VAL A 26 17.95 -6.04 15.43
CA VAL A 26 19.35 -5.84 15.05
C VAL A 26 20.25 -6.19 16.24
N VAL A 27 21.33 -6.93 16.00
CA VAL A 27 22.38 -7.18 17.00
C VAL A 27 23.33 -5.99 17.02
N LEU A 28 23.40 -5.33 18.19
CA LEU A 28 24.18 -4.12 18.39
C LEU A 28 25.34 -4.38 19.37
N ASP A 29 26.56 -4.06 18.94
CA ASP A 29 27.76 -4.00 19.78
C ASP A 29 28.11 -2.54 20.16
N GLY A 30 28.96 -2.36 21.16
CA GLY A 30 29.46 -1.06 21.62
C GLY A 30 28.61 -0.42 22.73
N ASP A 31 29.16 0.62 23.31
CA ASP A 31 28.48 1.46 24.32
C ASP A 31 27.66 2.59 23.67
N PRO A 32 26.74 3.23 24.41
CA PRO A 32 26.01 4.39 23.91
C PRO A 32 26.95 5.47 23.34
N GLY A 33 26.77 5.81 22.06
CA GLY A 33 27.61 6.73 21.31
C GLY A 33 28.66 6.08 20.40
N GLU A 34 28.88 4.75 20.50
CA GLU A 34 29.76 3.96 19.65
C GLU A 34 29.06 2.67 19.18
N LEU A 35 27.74 2.72 18.99
CA LEU A 35 26.94 1.55 18.57
C LEU A 35 27.25 1.15 17.15
N ARG A 36 27.36 -0.16 16.95
CA ARG A 36 27.55 -0.77 15.64
C ARG A 36 26.58 -1.96 15.45
N ALA A 37 25.93 -2.03 14.31
CA ALA A 37 25.17 -3.19 13.89
C ALA A 37 26.13 -4.28 13.39
N THR A 38 26.01 -5.49 13.95
CA THR A 38 26.86 -6.64 13.65
C THR A 38 26.09 -7.83 13.08
N GLY A 39 24.76 -7.74 13.02
CA GLY A 39 23.91 -8.78 12.46
C GLY A 39 22.44 -8.55 12.78
N VAL A 40 21.63 -9.55 12.48
CA VAL A 40 20.22 -9.60 12.86
C VAL A 40 19.90 -10.91 13.55
N GLU A 41 19.08 -10.84 14.59
CA GLU A 41 18.45 -12.00 15.19
C GLU A 41 17.11 -12.24 14.51
N TYR A 42 16.80 -13.50 14.25
CA TYR A 42 15.53 -13.88 13.62
C TYR A 42 14.99 -15.20 14.16
N ARG A 43 13.68 -15.39 14.08
CA ARG A 43 13.02 -16.66 14.35
C ARG A 43 12.77 -17.41 13.04
N THR A 44 13.14 -18.68 13.03
CA THR A 44 12.86 -19.60 11.91
C THR A 44 11.38 -20.01 11.91
N ALA A 45 10.93 -20.63 10.83
CA ALA A 45 9.58 -21.19 10.72
C ALA A 45 9.29 -22.25 11.81
N ASP A 46 10.31 -22.95 12.29
CA ASP A 46 10.20 -23.94 13.37
C ASP A 46 10.21 -23.30 14.77
N GLY A 47 10.32 -21.98 14.85
CA GLY A 47 10.30 -21.19 16.09
C GLY A 47 11.66 -21.11 16.81
N GLU A 48 12.74 -21.59 16.21
CA GLU A 48 14.09 -21.45 16.77
C GLU A 48 14.62 -20.03 16.53
N THR A 49 15.50 -19.59 17.44
CA THR A 49 16.20 -18.30 17.30
C THR A 49 17.56 -18.53 16.65
N ALA A 50 17.86 -17.74 15.62
CA ALA A 50 19.14 -17.78 14.92
C ALA A 50 19.68 -16.34 14.72
N VAL A 51 20.95 -16.22 14.38
CA VAL A 51 21.60 -14.93 14.10
C VAL A 51 22.31 -15.02 12.75
N ALA A 52 22.04 -14.04 11.90
CA ALA A 52 22.82 -13.79 10.69
C ALA A 52 23.80 -12.63 10.97
N TRP A 53 25.10 -12.93 10.88
CA TRP A 53 26.16 -11.95 11.13
C TRP A 53 26.46 -11.15 9.86
N ALA A 54 26.74 -9.87 10.03
CA ALA A 54 27.10 -8.96 8.95
C ALA A 54 28.55 -8.47 9.12
N ASP A 55 29.39 -8.75 8.12
CA ASP A 55 30.77 -8.27 8.10
C ASP A 55 30.87 -6.78 7.74
N LYS A 56 29.90 -6.28 6.98
CA LYS A 56 29.89 -4.90 6.49
C LYS A 56 28.75 -4.09 7.08
N GLU A 57 27.53 -4.35 6.65
CA GLU A 57 26.34 -3.59 7.06
C GLU A 57 25.10 -4.47 7.17
N VAL A 58 24.16 -4.02 7.98
CA VAL A 58 22.77 -4.48 8.02
C VAL A 58 21.91 -3.42 7.30
N VAL A 59 21.04 -3.87 6.40
CA VAL A 59 20.09 -3.00 5.70
C VAL A 59 18.68 -3.47 6.06
N LEU A 60 17.89 -2.61 6.69
CA LEU A 60 16.48 -2.85 6.96
C LEU A 60 15.64 -2.39 5.76
N SER A 61 14.76 -3.26 5.28
CA SER A 61 13.79 -2.97 4.21
C SER A 61 12.44 -3.61 4.52
N ALA A 62 12.01 -3.49 5.79
CA ALA A 62 10.78 -4.11 6.29
C ALA A 62 9.53 -3.20 6.14
N GLY A 63 9.68 -2.07 5.46
CA GLY A 63 8.61 -1.11 5.18
C GLY A 63 8.29 -0.19 6.35
N ALA A 64 7.32 0.71 6.14
CA ALA A 64 7.00 1.79 7.07
C ALA A 64 6.47 1.33 8.44
N VAL A 65 6.09 0.07 8.58
CA VAL A 65 5.68 -0.52 9.87
C VAL A 65 6.80 -1.37 10.46
N GLY A 66 7.38 -2.27 9.68
CA GLY A 66 8.36 -3.24 10.18
C GLY A 66 9.72 -2.63 10.49
N SER A 67 10.22 -1.70 9.68
CA SER A 67 11.54 -1.10 9.92
C SER A 67 11.62 -0.32 11.22
N PRO A 68 10.69 0.61 11.56
CA PRO A 68 10.70 1.25 12.87
C PRO A 68 10.44 0.25 14.01
N GLN A 69 9.60 -0.76 13.83
CA GLN A 69 9.38 -1.81 14.83
C GLN A 69 10.68 -2.55 15.16
N ILE A 70 11.45 -2.97 14.15
CA ILE A 70 12.75 -3.64 14.34
C ILE A 70 13.74 -2.71 15.03
N LEU A 71 13.82 -1.42 14.65
CA LEU A 71 14.68 -0.44 15.34
C LEU A 71 14.31 -0.31 16.81
N MET A 72 13.03 -0.13 17.12
CA MET A 72 12.53 -0.01 18.49
C MET A 72 12.81 -1.29 19.32
N LEU A 73 12.55 -2.47 18.78
CA LEU A 73 12.87 -3.75 19.44
C LEU A 73 14.39 -3.96 19.64
N SER A 74 15.23 -3.24 18.86
CA SER A 74 16.69 -3.22 19.02
C SER A 74 17.16 -2.20 20.05
N GLY A 75 16.24 -1.45 20.69
CA GLY A 75 16.56 -0.39 21.64
C GLY A 75 16.87 0.96 20.99
N ILE A 76 16.54 1.16 19.71
CA ILE A 76 16.71 2.42 18.97
C ILE A 76 15.34 3.06 18.79
N GLY A 77 15.00 4.08 19.57
CA GLY A 77 13.68 4.72 19.51
C GLY A 77 13.42 5.66 20.68
N PRO A 78 12.17 6.14 20.82
CA PRO A 78 11.78 7.04 21.92
C PRO A 78 11.98 6.35 23.28
N ARG A 79 12.93 6.83 24.10
CA ARG A 79 13.30 6.21 25.36
C ARG A 79 12.12 5.85 26.25
N SER A 80 11.23 6.80 26.48
CA SER A 80 10.09 6.61 27.39
C SER A 80 9.11 5.55 26.92
N GLU A 81 8.94 5.41 25.59
CA GLU A 81 8.05 4.40 24.99
C GLU A 81 8.70 3.01 25.05
N LEU A 82 10.00 2.92 24.77
CA LEU A 82 10.75 1.66 24.87
C LEU A 82 10.75 1.11 26.29
N GLU A 83 11.08 1.96 27.28
CA GLU A 83 11.09 1.59 28.69
C GLU A 83 9.71 1.19 29.22
N ALA A 84 8.64 1.82 28.71
CA ALA A 84 7.26 1.48 29.09
C ALA A 84 6.85 0.06 28.71
N VAL A 85 7.43 -0.50 27.64
CA VAL A 85 7.17 -1.88 27.19
C VAL A 85 8.29 -2.85 27.57
N GLY A 86 9.28 -2.42 28.36
CA GLY A 86 10.36 -3.27 28.85
C GLY A 86 11.51 -3.49 27.90
N VAL A 87 11.68 -2.63 26.89
CA VAL A 87 12.82 -2.63 25.97
C VAL A 87 13.89 -1.67 26.49
N ASP A 88 15.13 -2.15 26.67
CA ASP A 88 16.27 -1.33 27.06
C ASP A 88 16.64 -0.33 25.97
N CYS A 89 16.58 0.97 26.27
CA CYS A 89 16.95 2.01 25.31
C CYS A 89 18.49 2.10 25.16
N ARG A 90 18.98 1.67 23.99
CA ARG A 90 20.39 1.75 23.59
C ARG A 90 20.73 3.10 22.96
N LEU A 91 19.79 3.63 22.19
CA LEU A 91 19.88 4.94 21.54
C LEU A 91 18.52 5.66 21.63
N ASP A 92 18.51 6.81 22.27
CA ASP A 92 17.33 7.66 22.31
C ASP A 92 17.16 8.36 20.94
N ALA A 93 16.22 7.88 20.15
CA ALA A 93 15.90 8.34 18.81
C ALA A 93 14.40 8.66 18.72
N PRO A 94 13.98 9.84 19.15
CA PRO A 94 12.58 10.19 19.39
C PRO A 94 11.69 10.14 18.14
N ASP A 95 12.29 10.24 16.95
CA ASP A 95 11.55 10.27 15.68
C ASP A 95 11.35 8.89 15.05
N VAL A 96 11.92 7.81 15.61
CA VAL A 96 11.67 6.44 15.15
C VAL A 96 10.21 6.06 15.41
N GLY A 97 9.51 5.65 14.37
CA GLY A 97 8.09 5.33 14.41
C GLY A 97 7.16 6.55 14.33
N LYS A 98 7.69 7.79 14.33
CA LYS A 98 6.90 9.01 14.22
C LYS A 98 6.74 9.47 12.76
N HIS A 99 5.91 10.49 12.57
CA HIS A 99 5.67 11.11 11.25
C HIS A 99 5.07 10.14 10.20
N LEU A 100 4.35 9.10 10.65
CA LEU A 100 3.68 8.19 9.74
C LEU A 100 2.72 8.96 8.83
N LYS A 101 2.91 8.83 7.53
CA LYS A 101 2.05 9.41 6.51
C LYS A 101 1.49 8.35 5.58
N ASP A 102 0.32 8.62 5.04
CA ASP A 102 -0.35 7.77 4.09
C ASP A 102 -1.27 8.62 3.20
N HIS A 103 -1.62 8.10 2.04
CA HIS A 103 -2.67 8.66 1.22
C HIS A 103 -4.02 8.03 1.56
N LEU A 104 -5.04 8.87 1.75
CA LEU A 104 -6.43 8.46 1.80
C LEU A 104 -7.13 8.70 0.48
N GLN A 105 -8.11 7.88 0.19
CA GLN A 105 -9.01 8.11 -0.93
C GLN A 105 -10.45 7.83 -0.54
N VAL A 106 -11.37 8.51 -1.24
CA VAL A 106 -12.82 8.28 -1.18
C VAL A 106 -13.30 7.88 -2.56
N GLY A 107 -14.10 6.82 -2.63
CA GLY A 107 -14.71 6.37 -3.87
C GLY A 107 -16.09 7.01 -4.09
N LEU A 108 -16.27 7.72 -5.18
CA LEU A 108 -17.59 8.13 -5.68
C LEU A 108 -18.08 7.09 -6.68
N LEU A 109 -19.13 6.36 -6.31
CA LEU A 109 -19.66 5.23 -7.07
C LEU A 109 -20.84 5.64 -7.94
N TYR A 110 -20.80 5.20 -9.19
CA TYR A 110 -21.87 5.46 -10.17
C TYR A 110 -22.28 4.17 -10.87
N PRO A 111 -23.60 3.84 -10.92
CA PRO A 111 -24.08 2.81 -11.83
C PRO A 111 -23.71 3.16 -13.27
N ALA A 112 -23.23 2.20 -14.04
CA ALA A 112 -22.76 2.40 -15.40
C ALA A 112 -23.24 1.32 -16.35
N PRO A 113 -24.56 1.10 -16.52
CA PRO A 113 -25.09 0.03 -17.34
C PRO A 113 -24.68 0.19 -18.81
N GLY A 114 -24.14 -0.89 -19.40
CA GLY A 114 -23.70 -0.92 -20.78
C GLY A 114 -22.27 -0.43 -21.02
N ILE A 115 -21.46 -0.26 -19.95
CA ILE A 115 -20.03 0.04 -20.09
C ILE A 115 -19.22 -1.17 -20.56
N GLY A 116 -19.80 -2.37 -20.42
CA GLY A 116 -19.34 -3.59 -21.06
C GLY A 116 -18.20 -4.34 -20.37
N VAL A 117 -17.68 -3.79 -19.25
CA VAL A 117 -16.51 -4.38 -18.57
C VAL A 117 -16.63 -4.16 -17.07
N SER A 118 -16.53 -5.22 -16.29
CA SER A 118 -16.40 -5.12 -14.83
C SER A 118 -15.38 -6.10 -14.30
N MET A 119 -14.77 -5.79 -13.15
CA MET A 119 -13.86 -6.73 -12.45
C MET A 119 -14.55 -8.05 -12.09
N GLY A 120 -15.85 -8.04 -11.80
CA GLY A 120 -16.63 -9.26 -11.59
C GLY A 120 -16.62 -10.18 -12.79
N GLN A 121 -16.64 -9.63 -14.01
CA GLN A 121 -16.52 -10.40 -15.25
C GLN A 121 -15.11 -10.94 -15.50
N MET A 122 -14.08 -10.40 -14.83
CA MET A 122 -12.71 -10.91 -14.93
C MET A 122 -12.46 -12.14 -14.05
N GLY A 123 -13.41 -12.51 -13.18
CA GLY A 123 -13.20 -13.57 -12.20
C GLY A 123 -12.08 -13.26 -11.19
N LEU A 124 -11.68 -11.98 -11.08
CA LEU A 124 -10.67 -11.54 -10.13
C LEU A 124 -11.34 -11.32 -8.78
N SER A 125 -11.07 -12.19 -7.83
CA SER A 125 -11.37 -11.98 -6.43
C SER A 125 -10.24 -11.17 -5.82
N MET A 126 -10.58 -10.04 -5.18
CA MET A 126 -9.64 -9.21 -4.40
C MET A 126 -9.90 -9.37 -2.89
N GLY A 127 -10.69 -10.36 -2.51
CA GLY A 127 -10.99 -10.64 -1.11
C GLY A 127 -9.77 -11.15 -0.33
N PRO A 128 -9.81 -11.08 1.01
CA PRO A 128 -8.72 -11.55 1.87
C PRO A 128 -8.36 -13.02 1.64
N ASP A 129 -9.27 -13.82 1.11
CA ASP A 129 -9.03 -15.22 0.77
C ASP A 129 -8.32 -15.40 -0.59
N ALA A 130 -8.41 -14.43 -1.50
CA ALA A 130 -7.65 -14.43 -2.75
C ALA A 130 -6.16 -14.13 -2.54
N LEU A 131 -5.82 -13.42 -1.46
CA LEU A 131 -4.45 -13.13 -1.05
C LEU A 131 -3.85 -14.20 -0.11
N ARG A 132 -4.66 -15.14 0.36
CA ARG A 132 -4.16 -16.32 1.06
C ARG A 132 -3.63 -17.30 0.03
N ALA A 133 -2.32 -17.52 0.03
CA ALA A 133 -1.77 -18.68 -0.63
C ALA A 133 -2.56 -19.92 -0.17
N PRO A 134 -2.96 -20.81 -1.07
CA PRO A 134 -3.65 -22.03 -0.68
C PRO A 134 -2.83 -22.73 0.40
N ALA A 135 -3.49 -23.12 1.49
CA ALA A 135 -2.86 -23.83 2.61
C ALA A 135 -2.46 -25.23 2.15
N GLY A 136 -1.33 -25.32 1.45
CA GLY A 136 -0.77 -26.57 0.94
C GLY A 136 0.18 -26.31 -0.24
N PRO A 137 1.07 -27.23 -0.57
CA PRO A 137 1.88 -27.12 -1.77
C PRO A 137 0.95 -27.05 -2.98
N LEU A 138 1.21 -26.11 -3.89
CA LEU A 138 0.57 -26.07 -5.19
C LEU A 138 0.72 -27.47 -5.85
N PRO A 139 -0.32 -28.02 -6.50
CA PRO A 139 -0.20 -29.29 -7.19
C PRO A 139 0.94 -29.19 -8.20
N ALA A 140 1.80 -30.21 -8.18
CA ALA A 140 3.00 -30.26 -9.02
C ALA A 140 2.69 -30.39 -10.53
N ASP A 141 1.43 -30.63 -10.90
CA ASP A 141 0.96 -30.73 -12.27
C ASP A 141 -0.41 -30.04 -12.40
N PRO A 142 -0.57 -29.03 -13.30
CA PRO A 142 -1.86 -28.41 -13.57
C PRO A 142 -2.90 -29.35 -14.21
N ALA A 143 -2.53 -30.59 -14.53
CA ALA A 143 -3.42 -31.58 -15.16
C ALA A 143 -4.26 -32.40 -14.16
N ASP A 144 -4.01 -32.32 -12.86
CA ASP A 144 -4.76 -33.06 -11.81
C ASP A 144 -6.01 -32.30 -11.30
N ASP A 145 -6.75 -31.68 -12.21
CA ASP A 145 -7.92 -30.81 -11.92
C ASP A 145 -9.25 -31.58 -11.72
N ALA A 146 -9.21 -32.87 -11.42
CA ALA A 146 -10.42 -33.70 -11.37
C ALA A 146 -11.41 -33.39 -10.21
N ASP A 147 -10.99 -32.58 -9.21
CA ASP A 147 -11.77 -32.33 -8.00
C ASP A 147 -12.14 -30.84 -7.76
N LEU A 148 -11.95 -29.95 -8.75
CA LEU A 148 -12.38 -28.55 -8.61
C LEU A 148 -13.91 -28.44 -8.73
N PRO A 149 -14.60 -27.70 -7.84
CA PRO A 149 -16.02 -27.42 -7.99
C PRO A 149 -16.33 -26.84 -9.39
N GLU A 150 -17.43 -27.23 -9.98
CA GLU A 150 -17.86 -26.84 -11.35
C GLU A 150 -17.82 -25.31 -11.58
N ALA A 151 -18.11 -24.52 -10.53
CA ALA A 151 -18.01 -23.06 -10.55
C ALA A 151 -16.56 -22.55 -10.69
N LEU A 152 -15.58 -23.19 -10.05
CA LEU A 152 -14.15 -22.89 -10.18
C LEU A 152 -13.61 -23.32 -11.55
N GLY A 153 -14.09 -24.43 -12.09
CA GLY A 153 -13.77 -24.88 -13.45
C GLY A 153 -14.27 -23.90 -14.52
N ALA A 154 -15.46 -23.34 -14.35
CA ALA A 154 -16.02 -22.32 -15.25
C ALA A 154 -15.22 -21.00 -15.17
N LEU A 155 -14.82 -20.55 -13.98
CA LEU A 155 -13.99 -19.36 -13.76
C LEU A 155 -12.60 -19.54 -14.36
N LYS A 156 -11.98 -20.71 -14.21
CA LYS A 156 -10.68 -21.03 -14.81
C LYS A 156 -10.76 -20.98 -16.35
N THR A 157 -11.80 -21.54 -16.93
CA THR A 157 -12.01 -21.53 -18.40
C THR A 157 -12.19 -20.11 -18.92
N GLU A 158 -12.91 -19.24 -18.22
CA GLU A 158 -13.07 -17.83 -18.60
C GLU A 158 -11.76 -17.06 -18.44
N ALA A 159 -11.02 -17.25 -17.35
CA ALA A 159 -9.72 -16.64 -17.14
C ALA A 159 -8.72 -17.08 -18.25
N GLU A 160 -8.67 -18.36 -18.58
CA GLU A 160 -7.83 -18.89 -19.68
C GLU A 160 -8.22 -18.28 -21.02
N ARG A 161 -9.50 -18.12 -21.30
CA ARG A 161 -10.00 -17.48 -22.51
C ARG A 161 -9.55 -16.02 -22.60
N ARG A 162 -9.64 -15.26 -21.49
CA ARG A 162 -9.23 -13.85 -21.43
C ARG A 162 -7.71 -13.67 -21.57
N VAL A 163 -6.94 -14.54 -20.91
CA VAL A 163 -5.48 -14.55 -21.08
C VAL A 163 -5.09 -14.90 -22.51
N THR A 164 -5.77 -15.88 -23.14
CA THR A 164 -5.53 -16.26 -24.53
C THR A 164 -5.89 -15.12 -25.48
N GLU A 165 -7.01 -14.43 -25.26
CA GLU A 165 -7.40 -13.25 -26.02
C GLU A 165 -6.31 -12.18 -25.98
N TRP A 166 -5.84 -11.84 -24.79
CA TRP A 166 -4.76 -10.87 -24.60
C TRP A 166 -3.44 -11.33 -25.25
N ALA A 167 -3.03 -12.57 -25.04
CA ALA A 167 -1.78 -13.11 -25.57
C ALA A 167 -1.76 -13.15 -27.10
N THR A 168 -2.93 -13.29 -27.75
CA THR A 168 -3.05 -13.41 -29.21
C THR A 168 -3.34 -12.08 -29.89
N THR A 169 -4.01 -11.15 -29.23
CA THR A 169 -4.47 -9.89 -29.85
C THR A 169 -3.80 -8.64 -29.26
N GLY A 170 -3.21 -8.74 -28.07
CA GLY A 170 -2.73 -7.60 -27.28
C GLY A 170 -3.87 -6.75 -26.67
N HIS A 171 -5.10 -7.20 -26.82
CA HIS A 171 -6.31 -6.48 -26.37
C HIS A 171 -7.14 -7.35 -25.41
N GLY A 172 -8.20 -6.76 -24.87
CA GLY A 172 -9.12 -7.42 -23.95
C GLY A 172 -8.92 -7.00 -22.50
N LEU A 173 -9.69 -7.58 -21.59
CA LEU A 173 -9.74 -7.20 -20.17
C LEU A 173 -8.38 -7.28 -19.46
N VAL A 174 -7.57 -8.29 -19.80
CA VAL A 174 -6.25 -8.50 -19.19
C VAL A 174 -5.23 -7.40 -19.57
N SER A 175 -5.51 -6.61 -20.60
CA SER A 175 -4.70 -5.44 -20.98
C SER A 175 -5.03 -4.20 -20.14
N SER A 176 -6.12 -4.20 -19.39
CA SER A 176 -6.50 -3.09 -18.51
C SER A 176 -5.67 -3.09 -17.22
N SER A 177 -5.27 -1.91 -16.78
CA SER A 177 -4.66 -1.71 -15.46
C SER A 177 -5.71 -1.57 -14.35
N LEU A 178 -6.99 -1.64 -14.68
CA LEU A 178 -8.16 -1.31 -13.86
C LEU A 178 -8.30 0.19 -13.55
N TYR A 179 -7.20 0.93 -13.51
CA TYR A 179 -7.17 2.39 -13.49
C TYR A 179 -7.09 2.89 -14.93
N GLU A 180 -8.23 3.10 -15.56
CA GLU A 180 -8.31 3.47 -16.98
C GLU A 180 -7.79 4.88 -17.25
N ALA A 181 -7.90 5.75 -16.27
CA ALA A 181 -7.37 7.11 -16.33
C ALA A 181 -7.02 7.63 -14.94
N CYS A 182 -5.96 8.44 -14.89
CA CYS A 182 -5.57 9.19 -13.70
C CYS A 182 -5.31 10.65 -14.08
N ALA A 183 -5.66 11.56 -13.17
CA ALA A 183 -5.36 12.97 -13.32
C ALA A 183 -4.73 13.50 -12.03
N TRP A 184 -3.67 14.29 -12.17
CA TRP A 184 -3.04 15.04 -11.08
C TRP A 184 -3.28 16.52 -11.29
N PHE A 185 -3.65 17.24 -10.24
CA PHE A 185 -3.94 18.67 -10.33
C PHE A 185 -3.70 19.35 -8.98
N SER A 186 -3.69 20.67 -8.98
CA SER A 186 -3.69 21.47 -7.75
C SER A 186 -5.12 21.86 -7.39
N THR A 187 -5.48 21.73 -6.11
CA THR A 187 -6.73 22.24 -5.57
C THR A 187 -6.71 23.78 -5.41
N GLY A 188 -5.52 24.36 -5.38
CA GLY A 188 -5.29 25.77 -5.06
C GLY A 188 -5.29 26.07 -3.56
N LEU A 189 -5.37 25.03 -2.70
CA LEU A 189 -5.27 25.16 -1.23
C LEU A 189 -3.83 24.98 -0.72
N GLY A 190 -3.01 24.25 -1.46
CA GLY A 190 -1.60 23.99 -1.15
C GLY A 190 -0.65 24.96 -1.85
N ASP A 191 0.62 24.53 -1.98
CA ASP A 191 1.64 25.26 -2.72
C ASP A 191 1.33 25.24 -4.22
N ASP A 192 1.35 26.41 -4.86
CA ASP A 192 1.05 26.60 -6.31
C ASP A 192 1.96 25.80 -7.25
N HIS A 193 3.05 25.23 -6.75
CA HIS A 193 4.05 24.50 -7.54
C HIS A 193 3.94 22.97 -7.47
N THR A 194 3.08 22.46 -6.60
CA THR A 194 2.89 21.01 -6.42
C THR A 194 1.45 20.58 -6.68
N HIS A 195 1.30 19.40 -7.28
CA HIS A 195 0.00 18.76 -7.32
C HIS A 195 -0.30 18.17 -5.96
N ASP A 196 -1.43 18.55 -5.36
CA ASP A 196 -1.91 18.10 -4.05
C ASP A 196 -3.09 17.13 -4.14
N ALA A 197 -3.54 16.83 -5.36
CA ALA A 197 -4.70 15.99 -5.63
C ALA A 197 -4.50 15.04 -6.81
N GLN A 198 -5.08 13.85 -6.69
CA GLN A 198 -5.18 12.83 -7.74
C GLN A 198 -6.62 12.37 -7.87
N LEU A 199 -7.10 12.21 -9.09
CA LEU A 199 -8.31 11.45 -9.41
C LEU A 199 -7.91 10.17 -10.13
N GLY A 200 -8.50 9.05 -9.71
CA GLY A 200 -8.43 7.78 -10.41
C GLY A 200 -9.79 7.43 -10.99
N PHE A 201 -9.83 6.94 -12.21
CA PHE A 201 -11.03 6.40 -12.83
C PHE A 201 -10.91 4.89 -12.90
N PHE A 202 -11.80 4.21 -12.21
CA PHE A 202 -11.72 2.77 -11.99
C PHE A 202 -13.02 2.11 -12.44
N ILE A 203 -12.93 1.17 -13.36
CA ILE A 203 -14.07 0.37 -13.80
C ILE A 203 -14.16 -0.87 -12.92
N CYS A 204 -15.18 -0.94 -12.09
CA CYS A 204 -15.45 -2.13 -11.28
C CYS A 204 -16.91 -2.54 -11.37
N GLY A 205 -17.18 -3.83 -11.21
CA GLY A 205 -18.54 -4.30 -10.97
C GLY A 205 -18.93 -4.16 -9.51
N TYR A 206 -20.21 -4.30 -9.22
CA TYR A 206 -20.70 -4.45 -7.86
C TYR A 206 -20.37 -5.84 -7.33
N ASN A 207 -19.08 -6.10 -7.11
CA ASN A 207 -18.59 -7.37 -6.59
C ASN A 207 -18.37 -7.24 -5.08
N GLU A 208 -18.87 -8.20 -4.29
CA GLU A 208 -18.74 -8.20 -2.84
C GLU A 208 -17.28 -8.13 -2.38
N ASP A 209 -16.37 -8.80 -3.09
CA ASP A 209 -14.95 -8.78 -2.78
C ASP A 209 -14.33 -7.39 -2.93
N ILE A 210 -14.77 -6.60 -3.93
CA ILE A 210 -14.33 -5.21 -4.10
C ILE A 210 -14.84 -4.36 -2.95
N TRP A 211 -16.11 -4.49 -2.59
CA TRP A 211 -16.70 -3.72 -1.52
C TRP A 211 -16.04 -4.03 -0.17
N ARG A 212 -15.99 -5.29 0.22
CA ARG A 212 -15.40 -5.71 1.50
C ARG A 212 -13.87 -5.70 1.48
N GLY A 213 -13.26 -6.11 0.38
CA GLY A 213 -11.81 -6.23 0.24
C GLY A 213 -11.09 -4.92 -0.04
N CYS A 214 -11.52 -4.16 -1.05
CA CYS A 214 -10.87 -2.93 -1.47
C CYS A 214 -11.43 -1.70 -0.78
N LEU A 215 -12.76 -1.50 -0.87
CA LEU A 215 -13.41 -0.31 -0.32
C LEU A 215 -13.59 -0.37 1.19
N ARG A 216 -13.48 -1.56 1.79
CA ARG A 216 -13.68 -1.80 3.22
C ARG A 216 -15.06 -1.39 3.73
N VAL A 217 -16.06 -1.50 2.87
CA VAL A 217 -17.45 -1.14 3.13
C VAL A 217 -18.32 -2.38 3.05
N ASP A 218 -19.27 -2.51 3.96
CA ASP A 218 -20.30 -3.55 3.85
C ASP A 218 -21.33 -3.12 2.78
N PRO A 219 -21.58 -3.94 1.77
CA PRO A 219 -22.57 -3.62 0.73
C PRO A 219 -23.97 -3.32 1.29
N SER A 220 -24.34 -3.89 2.45
CA SER A 220 -25.61 -3.61 3.11
C SER A 220 -25.76 -2.17 3.59
N GLU A 221 -24.66 -1.43 3.71
CA GLU A 221 -24.70 0.01 4.02
C GLU A 221 -25.20 0.85 2.84
N TYR A 222 -25.07 0.33 1.61
CA TYR A 222 -25.48 1.03 0.38
C TYR A 222 -26.74 0.48 -0.26
N PHE A 223 -27.08 -0.77 0.00
CA PHE A 223 -28.17 -1.47 -0.68
C PHE A 223 -29.10 -2.18 0.31
N ASP A 224 -30.40 -1.98 0.16
CA ASP A 224 -31.42 -2.71 0.93
C ASP A 224 -31.42 -4.21 0.58
N ASP A 225 -31.09 -4.57 -0.65
CA ASP A 225 -30.89 -5.95 -1.13
C ASP A 225 -29.54 -6.07 -1.84
N PRO A 226 -28.47 -6.41 -1.11
CA PRO A 226 -27.15 -6.56 -1.69
C PRO A 226 -27.06 -7.66 -2.74
N GLU A 227 -27.82 -8.75 -2.61
CA GLU A 227 -27.77 -9.90 -3.55
C GLU A 227 -28.29 -9.50 -4.93
N GLU A 228 -29.36 -8.69 -4.99
CA GLU A 228 -29.88 -8.17 -6.27
C GLU A 228 -28.93 -7.18 -6.92
N ARG A 229 -28.23 -6.36 -6.12
CA ARG A 229 -27.34 -5.28 -6.59
C ARG A 229 -25.92 -5.73 -6.89
N LEU A 230 -25.46 -6.78 -6.25
CA LEU A 230 -24.14 -7.39 -6.49
C LEU A 230 -24.17 -8.46 -7.59
N ALA A 231 -25.19 -8.43 -8.45
CA ALA A 231 -25.26 -9.35 -9.58
C ALA A 231 -23.97 -9.30 -10.41
N PRO A 232 -23.48 -10.43 -10.93
CA PRO A 232 -22.21 -10.50 -11.66
C PRO A 232 -22.11 -9.58 -12.89
N ASP A 233 -23.26 -9.17 -13.43
CA ASP A 233 -23.41 -8.29 -14.57
C ASP A 233 -23.69 -6.82 -14.19
N ALA A 234 -23.73 -6.50 -12.90
CA ALA A 234 -23.88 -5.13 -12.44
C ALA A 234 -22.60 -4.32 -12.73
N GLU A 235 -22.74 -3.32 -13.57
CA GLU A 235 -21.65 -2.49 -14.03
C GLU A 235 -21.63 -1.16 -13.28
N SER A 236 -20.45 -0.77 -12.80
CA SER A 236 -20.23 0.49 -12.09
C SER A 236 -18.87 1.09 -12.41
N VAL A 237 -18.78 2.37 -12.13
CA VAL A 237 -17.55 3.16 -12.19
C VAL A 237 -17.33 3.78 -10.83
N ILE A 238 -16.08 3.76 -10.38
CA ILE A 238 -15.63 4.50 -9.21
C ILE A 238 -14.70 5.61 -9.65
N VAL A 239 -14.99 6.82 -9.22
CA VAL A 239 -14.04 7.94 -9.29
C VAL A 239 -13.39 8.06 -7.91
N LEU A 240 -12.12 7.75 -7.83
CA LEU A 240 -11.33 7.78 -6.61
C LEU A 240 -10.76 9.18 -6.41
N ALA A 241 -11.17 9.84 -5.35
CA ALA A 241 -10.68 11.16 -4.95
C ALA A 241 -9.57 10.99 -3.89
N ASN A 242 -8.37 11.45 -4.18
CA ASN A 242 -7.18 11.21 -3.38
C ASN A 242 -6.36 12.50 -3.19
N PRO A 243 -6.38 13.13 -2.00
CA PRO A 243 -5.35 14.09 -1.59
C PRO A 243 -3.98 13.44 -1.50
N VAL A 244 -2.96 14.04 -2.13
CA VAL A 244 -1.61 13.44 -2.21
C VAL A 244 -0.54 14.22 -1.43
N GLN A 245 -0.94 15.21 -0.64
CA GLN A 245 -0.05 15.99 0.23
C GLN A 245 -0.68 16.19 1.62
N PRO A 246 -0.91 15.10 2.39
CA PRO A 246 -1.54 15.20 3.70
C PRO A 246 -0.60 15.91 4.70
N HIS A 247 -1.18 16.75 5.56
CA HIS A 247 -0.49 17.38 6.69
C HIS A 247 -0.52 16.50 7.94
N SER A 248 -1.59 15.73 8.15
CA SER A 248 -1.71 14.82 9.29
C SER A 248 -0.56 13.85 9.36
N GLU A 249 -0.04 13.64 10.56
CA GLU A 249 1.02 12.66 10.86
C GLU A 249 0.54 11.71 11.95
N GLY A 250 0.79 10.44 11.72
CA GLY A 250 0.54 9.37 12.67
C GLY A 250 1.83 8.83 13.29
N GLU A 251 1.73 7.66 13.91
CA GLU A 251 2.87 7.02 14.56
C GLU A 251 2.73 5.49 14.61
N ILE A 252 3.87 4.81 14.72
CA ILE A 252 3.98 3.39 15.05
C ILE A 252 4.52 3.28 16.47
N VAL A 253 3.83 2.55 17.34
CA VAL A 253 4.20 2.39 18.74
C VAL A 253 4.27 0.91 19.10
N LEU A 254 5.30 0.48 19.82
CA LEU A 254 5.35 -0.90 20.34
C LEU A 254 4.24 -1.13 21.38
N THR A 255 3.60 -2.27 21.30
CA THR A 255 2.62 -2.73 22.30
C THR A 255 3.25 -3.60 23.37
N SER A 256 4.38 -4.25 23.07
CA SER A 256 5.16 -5.09 23.96
C SER A 256 6.60 -5.24 23.48
N ALA A 257 7.44 -5.95 24.24
CA ALA A 257 8.79 -6.36 23.83
C ALA A 257 8.80 -7.65 23.01
N ASP A 258 7.66 -8.32 22.81
CA ASP A 258 7.59 -9.52 21.95
C ASP A 258 7.58 -9.10 20.46
N PRO A 259 8.57 -9.55 19.67
CA PRO A 259 8.65 -9.20 18.25
C PRO A 259 7.51 -9.76 17.39
N LEU A 260 6.72 -10.69 17.91
CA LEU A 260 5.56 -11.24 17.20
C LEU A 260 4.27 -10.47 17.47
N ASP A 261 4.25 -9.60 18.47
CA ASP A 261 3.12 -8.72 18.71
C ASP A 261 3.08 -7.61 17.67
N HIS A 262 1.90 -7.36 17.12
CA HIS A 262 1.72 -6.24 16.20
C HIS A 262 1.86 -4.91 16.93
N PRO A 263 2.58 -3.93 16.34
CA PRO A 263 2.63 -2.59 16.87
C PRO A 263 1.27 -1.91 16.76
N ASP A 264 1.03 -0.91 17.59
CA ASP A 264 -0.12 -0.03 17.48
C ASP A 264 0.15 0.98 16.35
N ILE A 265 -0.71 0.98 15.33
CA ILE A 265 -0.61 1.84 14.14
C ILE A 265 -1.62 2.96 14.30
N ARG A 266 -1.17 4.13 14.71
CA ARG A 266 -2.00 5.31 14.94
C ARG A 266 -1.91 6.24 13.74
N MET A 267 -2.86 6.13 12.84
CA MET A 267 -2.82 6.87 11.57
C MET A 267 -3.09 8.36 11.71
N ASN A 268 -3.91 8.77 12.69
CA ASN A 268 -4.32 10.16 12.92
C ASN A 268 -4.89 10.85 11.66
N TYR A 269 -5.62 10.11 10.83
CA TYR A 269 -6.24 10.64 9.61
C TYR A 269 -7.14 11.85 9.93
N TYR A 270 -7.06 12.89 9.10
CA TYR A 270 -7.77 14.15 9.30
C TYR A 270 -7.49 14.83 10.65
N GLY A 271 -6.34 14.55 11.28
CA GLY A 271 -5.88 15.25 12.48
C GLY A 271 -5.57 16.72 12.22
N ASP A 272 -5.13 17.05 11.01
CA ASP A 272 -5.03 18.43 10.51
C ASP A 272 -6.28 18.77 9.69
N PRO A 273 -6.99 19.87 9.99
CA PRO A 273 -8.17 20.29 9.26
C PRO A 273 -7.94 20.52 7.75
N TYR A 274 -6.73 20.89 7.35
CA TYR A 274 -6.32 21.07 5.96
C TYR A 274 -6.61 19.83 5.11
N ASP A 275 -6.37 18.63 5.64
CA ASP A 275 -6.56 17.38 4.90
C ASP A 275 -8.02 17.16 4.51
N MET A 276 -8.96 17.56 5.38
CA MET A 276 -10.38 17.50 5.08
C MET A 276 -10.79 18.56 4.05
N GLU A 277 -10.24 19.78 4.15
CA GLU A 277 -10.50 20.82 3.16
C GLU A 277 -10.06 20.40 1.76
N VAL A 278 -8.85 19.82 1.65
CA VAL A 278 -8.34 19.29 0.38
C VAL A 278 -9.21 18.13 -0.10
N MET A 279 -9.59 17.18 0.77
CA MET A 279 -10.45 16.05 0.40
C MET A 279 -11.78 16.54 -0.20
N VAL A 280 -12.45 17.49 0.43
CA VAL A 280 -13.70 18.07 -0.09
C VAL A 280 -13.48 18.75 -1.45
N ALA A 281 -12.37 19.47 -1.61
CA ALA A 281 -12.03 20.11 -2.90
C ALA A 281 -11.80 19.06 -4.01
N VAL A 282 -11.13 17.94 -3.70
CA VAL A 282 -10.91 16.84 -4.65
C VAL A 282 -12.23 16.15 -5.00
N LEU A 283 -13.11 15.91 -4.01
CA LEU A 283 -14.45 15.35 -4.23
C LEU A 283 -15.29 16.25 -5.11
N ARG A 284 -15.27 17.58 -4.89
CA ARG A 284 -15.92 18.55 -5.77
C ARG A 284 -15.42 18.48 -7.20
N ARG A 285 -14.10 18.36 -7.39
CA ARG A 285 -13.52 18.21 -8.72
C ARG A 285 -13.95 16.88 -9.38
N ALA A 286 -14.03 15.80 -8.63
CA ALA A 286 -14.54 14.53 -9.12
C ALA A 286 -15.99 14.63 -9.61
N LEU A 287 -16.86 15.28 -8.82
CA LEU A 287 -18.25 15.57 -9.22
C LEU A 287 -18.34 16.44 -10.49
N ASP A 288 -17.50 17.47 -10.61
CA ASP A 288 -17.42 18.30 -11.81
C ASP A 288 -17.01 17.50 -13.05
N VAL A 289 -16.03 16.61 -12.92
CA VAL A 289 -15.60 15.74 -14.02
C VAL A 289 -16.74 14.85 -14.49
N VAL A 290 -17.47 14.23 -13.55
CA VAL A 290 -18.61 13.39 -13.88
C VAL A 290 -19.76 14.19 -14.50
N ALA A 291 -20.08 15.35 -13.96
CA ALA A 291 -21.15 16.22 -14.49
C ALA A 291 -20.87 16.68 -15.93
N ASN A 292 -19.60 16.84 -16.30
CA ASN A 292 -19.17 17.23 -17.64
C ASN A 292 -18.71 16.05 -18.52
N TRP A 293 -19.01 14.81 -18.13
CA TRP A 293 -18.65 13.62 -18.88
C TRP A 293 -19.28 13.62 -20.27
N PRO A 294 -18.51 13.40 -21.35
CA PRO A 294 -19.04 13.53 -22.71
C PRO A 294 -20.09 12.49 -23.11
N ALA A 295 -20.25 11.44 -22.28
CA ALA A 295 -21.26 10.39 -22.44
C ALA A 295 -22.18 10.28 -21.21
N PRO A 296 -22.88 11.36 -20.79
CA PRO A 296 -23.63 11.43 -19.52
C PRO A 296 -24.73 10.37 -19.38
N ARG A 297 -25.23 9.83 -20.49
CA ARG A 297 -26.27 8.80 -20.52
C ARG A 297 -25.79 7.41 -20.07
N GLN A 298 -24.51 7.23 -19.80
CA GLN A 298 -23.93 5.93 -19.40
C GLN A 298 -23.69 5.84 -17.88
N LEU A 299 -23.78 6.95 -17.15
CA LEU A 299 -23.65 6.94 -15.71
C LEU A 299 -24.99 7.25 -15.03
N GLY A 300 -25.34 6.41 -14.06
CA GLY A 300 -26.46 6.67 -13.15
C GLY A 300 -26.11 7.78 -12.13
N PRO A 301 -27.02 8.07 -11.20
CA PRO A 301 -26.76 9.02 -10.12
C PRO A 301 -25.66 8.49 -9.17
N LEU A 302 -24.96 9.43 -8.50
CA LEU A 302 -24.05 9.08 -7.42
C LEU A 302 -24.77 8.22 -6.37
N LEU A 303 -24.17 7.10 -6.02
CA LEU A 303 -24.61 6.27 -4.91
C LEU A 303 -24.12 6.89 -3.61
N VAL A 304 -25.06 7.19 -2.72
CA VAL A 304 -24.80 7.63 -1.36
C VAL A 304 -25.44 6.64 -0.40
N PRO A 305 -24.77 6.24 0.68
CA PRO A 305 -25.37 5.36 1.68
C PRO A 305 -26.72 5.88 2.15
N PRO A 306 -27.79 5.08 2.21
CA PRO A 306 -29.14 5.53 2.56
C PRO A 306 -29.23 6.29 3.89
N ALA A 307 -28.44 5.88 4.89
CA ALA A 307 -28.38 6.58 6.18
C ALA A 307 -27.88 8.01 6.04
N LEU A 308 -26.76 8.22 5.33
CA LEU A 308 -26.23 9.57 5.07
C LEU A 308 -27.13 10.37 4.15
N ALA A 309 -27.71 9.74 3.13
CA ALA A 309 -28.67 10.41 2.24
C ALA A 309 -29.87 10.96 3.01
N ALA A 310 -30.41 10.17 3.94
CA ALA A 310 -31.54 10.60 4.79
C ALA A 310 -31.14 11.73 5.76
N GLU A 311 -29.94 11.64 6.38
CA GLU A 311 -29.45 12.65 7.32
C GLU A 311 -29.25 14.01 6.65
N HIS A 312 -28.70 14.02 5.43
CA HIS A 312 -28.41 15.24 4.68
C HIS A 312 -29.52 15.65 3.71
N GLY A 313 -30.65 14.93 3.68
CA GLY A 313 -31.75 15.20 2.77
C GLY A 313 -31.38 15.08 1.28
N TYR A 314 -30.41 14.22 0.96
CA TYR A 314 -29.93 13.98 -0.39
C TYR A 314 -30.87 13.03 -1.15
N ALA A 315 -31.20 13.39 -2.37
CA ALA A 315 -31.92 12.51 -3.30
C ALA A 315 -31.02 12.16 -4.52
N PRO A 316 -31.18 10.97 -5.12
CA PRO A 316 -30.40 10.59 -6.30
C PRO A 316 -30.49 11.61 -7.42
N GLY A 317 -29.35 12.15 -7.84
CA GLY A 317 -29.24 13.20 -8.86
C GLY A 317 -29.09 14.63 -8.30
N ASP A 318 -29.21 14.81 -7.00
CA ASP A 318 -28.88 16.09 -6.36
C ASP A 318 -27.37 16.35 -6.37
N THR A 319 -26.98 17.61 -6.19
CA THR A 319 -25.60 17.96 -5.90
C THR A 319 -25.33 17.78 -4.40
N PRO A 320 -24.40 16.91 -3.98
CA PRO A 320 -24.07 16.73 -2.56
C PRO A 320 -23.65 18.05 -1.89
N SER A 321 -24.07 18.26 -0.64
CA SER A 321 -23.55 19.37 0.18
C SER A 321 -22.12 19.09 0.64
N ASP A 322 -21.38 20.11 1.10
CA ASP A 322 -20.05 19.91 1.67
C ASP A 322 -20.10 19.08 2.95
N ASP A 323 -21.15 19.27 3.78
CA ASP A 323 -21.36 18.48 4.98
C ASP A 323 -21.53 16.98 4.66
N LEU A 324 -22.30 16.65 3.61
CA LEU A 324 -22.41 15.27 3.14
C LEU A 324 -21.06 14.72 2.64
N LEU A 325 -20.27 15.50 1.90
CA LEU A 325 -18.95 15.08 1.43
C LEU A 325 -17.97 14.87 2.59
N VAL A 326 -18.03 15.72 3.62
CA VAL A 326 -17.23 15.54 4.86
C VAL A 326 -17.59 14.24 5.56
N ASP A 327 -18.88 13.93 5.69
CA ASP A 327 -19.29 12.69 6.36
C ASP A 327 -19.01 11.47 5.52
N MET A 328 -19.13 11.53 4.19
CA MET A 328 -18.63 10.49 3.29
C MET A 328 -17.13 10.27 3.46
N ALA A 329 -16.32 11.35 3.56
CA ALA A 329 -14.90 11.23 3.78
C ALA A 329 -14.57 10.59 5.15
N ARG A 330 -15.26 10.96 6.21
CA ARG A 330 -15.04 10.40 7.55
C ARG A 330 -15.35 8.92 7.65
N HIS A 331 -16.41 8.46 6.98
CA HIS A 331 -16.89 7.09 7.12
C HIS A 331 -16.34 6.13 6.07
N TYR A 332 -16.03 6.64 4.86
CA TYR A 332 -15.71 5.82 3.69
C TYR A 332 -14.34 6.11 3.07
N SER A 333 -13.48 6.85 3.77
CA SER A 333 -12.07 6.92 3.36
C SER A 333 -11.36 5.60 3.63
N PHE A 334 -10.49 5.23 2.72
CA PHE A 334 -9.62 4.07 2.87
C PHE A 334 -8.20 4.37 2.36
N THR A 335 -7.25 3.61 2.89
CA THR A 335 -5.83 3.78 2.54
C THR A 335 -5.56 3.43 1.08
N VAL A 336 -4.62 4.14 0.46
CA VAL A 336 -4.03 3.78 -0.85
C VAL A 336 -2.79 2.88 -0.68
N TYR A 337 -2.55 2.38 0.54
CA TYR A 337 -1.40 1.54 0.91
C TYR A 337 -0.05 2.25 0.72
N HIS A 338 0.00 3.55 0.95
CA HIS A 338 1.17 4.41 0.75
C HIS A 338 1.84 4.84 2.06
N LEU A 339 1.88 3.95 3.05
CA LEU A 339 2.53 4.18 4.35
C LEU A 339 4.01 4.54 4.19
N THR A 340 4.44 5.67 4.80
CA THR A 340 5.80 6.22 4.66
C THR A 340 6.27 6.94 5.93
N SER A 341 7.51 7.42 5.90
CA SER A 341 8.07 8.49 6.77
C SER A 341 8.41 8.12 8.22
N THR A 342 8.23 6.87 8.64
CA THR A 342 8.44 6.41 10.03
C THR A 342 9.90 6.23 10.44
N CYS A 343 10.83 6.27 9.48
CA CYS A 343 12.28 6.32 9.69
C CYS A 343 12.87 7.45 8.83
N ARG A 344 12.25 8.64 8.88
CA ARG A 344 12.42 9.70 7.87
C ARG A 344 13.85 10.22 7.80
N MET A 345 14.27 10.54 6.59
CA MET A 345 15.54 11.18 6.30
C MET A 345 15.63 12.54 6.97
N GLY A 346 16.77 12.84 7.58
CA GLY A 346 17.06 14.07 8.30
C GLY A 346 16.82 13.98 9.81
N SER A 347 16.09 12.98 10.32
CA SER A 347 15.88 12.80 11.76
C SER A 347 16.17 11.38 12.26
N VAL A 348 15.91 10.35 11.44
CA VAL A 348 16.24 8.94 11.78
C VAL A 348 17.40 8.42 10.94
N VAL A 349 17.42 8.73 9.65
CA VAL A 349 18.53 8.40 8.76
C VAL A 349 19.13 9.65 8.12
N ASP A 350 20.41 9.56 7.72
CA ASP A 350 21.06 10.61 6.93
C ASP A 350 20.69 10.52 5.44
N GLU A 351 21.27 11.42 4.61
CA GLU A 351 21.04 11.44 3.16
C GLU A 351 21.65 10.24 2.42
N ARG A 352 22.44 9.41 3.11
CA ARG A 352 22.93 8.13 2.62
C ARG A 352 22.18 6.94 3.23
N LEU A 353 21.02 7.19 3.83
CA LEU A 353 20.13 6.20 4.45
C LEU A 353 20.73 5.49 5.68
N ARG A 354 21.84 5.99 6.26
CA ARG A 354 22.46 5.43 7.45
C ARG A 354 21.69 5.88 8.69
N VAL A 355 21.42 4.94 9.60
CA VAL A 355 20.75 5.24 10.87
C VAL A 355 21.67 6.11 11.72
N LEU A 356 21.15 7.26 12.13
CA LEU A 356 21.92 8.24 12.92
C LEU A 356 22.33 7.63 14.28
N GLY A 357 23.62 7.70 14.60
CA GLY A 357 24.17 7.21 15.87
C GLY A 357 24.44 5.70 15.92
N VAL A 358 24.34 4.97 14.79
CA VAL A 358 24.70 3.55 14.71
C VAL A 358 25.51 3.28 13.44
N ASP A 359 26.73 2.78 13.61
CA ASP A 359 27.55 2.36 12.48
C ASP A 359 27.06 1.05 11.88
N GLY A 360 27.19 0.90 10.55
CA GLY A 360 26.88 -0.34 9.84
C GLY A 360 25.38 -0.69 9.81
N LEU A 361 24.49 0.31 9.93
CA LEU A 361 23.04 0.12 9.85
C LEU A 361 22.42 1.15 8.89
N ARG A 362 21.61 0.66 7.96
CA ARG A 362 20.78 1.48 7.04
C ARG A 362 19.33 1.07 7.08
N VAL A 363 18.46 1.99 6.66
CA VAL A 363 17.07 1.70 6.29
C VAL A 363 16.90 2.09 4.82
N ALA A 364 16.36 1.16 4.02
CA ALA A 364 16.16 1.37 2.58
C ALA A 364 14.80 0.88 2.14
N ASP A 365 13.77 1.64 2.49
CA ASP A 365 12.36 1.41 2.10
C ASP A 365 11.55 2.71 2.18
N ALA A 366 10.22 2.62 2.07
CA ALA A 366 9.35 3.78 2.08
C ALA A 366 9.36 4.57 3.41
N SER A 367 9.82 3.97 4.51
CA SER A 367 9.90 4.66 5.81
C SER A 367 10.87 5.84 5.83
N VAL A 368 11.86 5.87 4.92
CA VAL A 368 12.87 6.93 4.87
C VAL A 368 12.41 8.20 4.18
N MET A 369 11.27 8.18 3.49
CA MET A 369 10.74 9.36 2.81
C MET A 369 10.54 10.50 3.81
N PRO A 370 11.06 11.73 3.55
CA PRO A 370 10.83 12.87 4.44
C PRO A 370 9.38 13.30 4.50
N ASN A 371 8.64 13.03 3.40
CA ASN A 371 7.20 13.22 3.26
C ASN A 371 6.69 12.21 2.24
N VAL A 372 5.41 11.88 2.27
CA VAL A 372 4.80 11.10 1.20
C VAL A 372 4.84 11.88 -0.11
N THR A 373 5.12 11.21 -1.21
CA THR A 373 5.27 11.86 -2.54
C THR A 373 3.91 12.23 -3.14
N SER A 374 3.89 13.21 -4.06
CA SER A 374 2.65 13.66 -4.74
C SER A 374 2.10 12.65 -5.75
N GLY A 375 2.19 11.36 -5.45
CA GLY A 375 1.73 10.26 -6.30
C GLY A 375 2.01 8.91 -5.67
N ASN A 376 1.80 7.84 -6.44
CA ASN A 376 1.97 6.47 -5.96
C ASN A 376 3.42 6.18 -5.53
N THR A 377 3.59 5.50 -4.41
CA THR A 377 4.89 5.34 -3.74
C THR A 377 5.75 4.20 -4.29
N ASN A 378 5.19 3.28 -5.11
CA ASN A 378 5.91 2.10 -5.57
C ASN A 378 7.19 2.44 -6.35
N ALA A 379 7.12 3.35 -7.33
CA ALA A 379 8.29 3.76 -8.12
C ALA A 379 9.38 4.42 -7.25
N VAL A 380 8.96 5.17 -6.23
CA VAL A 380 9.88 5.81 -5.28
C VAL A 380 10.53 4.78 -4.37
N ALA A 381 9.80 3.76 -3.89
CA ALA A 381 10.37 2.66 -3.12
C ALA A 381 11.44 1.88 -3.93
N ILE A 382 11.18 1.62 -5.21
CA ILE A 382 12.17 1.03 -6.12
C ILE A 382 13.39 1.94 -6.26
N MET A 383 13.19 3.23 -6.49
CA MET A 383 14.29 4.21 -6.61
C MET A 383 15.14 4.28 -5.33
N ILE A 384 14.52 4.21 -4.16
CA ILE A 384 15.25 4.16 -2.87
C ILE A 384 16.14 2.91 -2.83
N GLY A 385 15.63 1.75 -3.24
CA GLY A 385 16.41 0.51 -3.30
C GLY A 385 17.62 0.61 -4.26
N GLU A 386 17.41 1.14 -5.46
CA GLU A 386 18.48 1.38 -6.44
C GLU A 386 19.55 2.34 -5.89
N LYS A 387 19.13 3.45 -5.28
CA LYS A 387 20.05 4.42 -4.66
C LYS A 387 20.78 3.84 -3.45
N ALA A 388 20.13 3.04 -2.63
CA ALA A 388 20.80 2.35 -1.53
C ALA A 388 21.90 1.41 -2.04
N ALA A 389 21.65 0.67 -3.13
CA ALA A 389 22.65 -0.19 -3.75
C ALA A 389 23.86 0.57 -4.28
N GLU A 390 23.65 1.73 -4.95
CA GLU A 390 24.74 2.62 -5.38
C GLU A 390 25.57 3.11 -4.19
N MET A 391 24.91 3.62 -3.14
CA MET A 391 25.58 4.14 -1.92
C MET A 391 26.38 3.06 -1.19
N LEU A 392 25.83 1.83 -1.09
CA LEU A 392 26.54 0.68 -0.51
C LEU A 392 27.79 0.32 -1.33
N ALA A 393 27.66 0.28 -2.66
CA ALA A 393 28.76 -0.02 -3.53
C ALA A 393 29.91 1.00 -3.40
N GLU A 394 29.58 2.28 -3.38
CA GLU A 394 30.54 3.37 -3.15
C GLU A 394 31.25 3.24 -1.79
N ASP A 395 30.49 3.09 -0.69
CA ASP A 395 31.01 3.06 0.67
C ASP A 395 31.93 1.84 0.90
N HIS A 396 31.70 0.74 0.18
CA HIS A 396 32.50 -0.49 0.32
C HIS A 396 33.45 -0.76 -0.86
N GLY A 397 33.58 0.19 -1.79
CA GLY A 397 34.49 0.08 -2.94
C GLY A 397 34.15 -1.09 -3.87
N VAL A 398 32.87 -1.40 -4.03
CA VAL A 398 32.35 -2.46 -4.91
C VAL A 398 31.97 -1.83 -6.26
N ALA A 399 32.51 -2.36 -7.36
CA ALA A 399 32.07 -1.91 -8.68
C ALA A 399 30.68 -2.46 -8.98
N LEU A 400 29.75 -1.57 -9.33
CA LEU A 400 28.47 -1.98 -9.88
C LEU A 400 28.68 -2.52 -11.30
N ALA A 401 28.03 -3.64 -11.63
CA ALA A 401 28.03 -4.13 -12.99
C ALA A 401 27.35 -3.08 -13.90
N GLU A 402 27.95 -2.78 -15.06
CA GLU A 402 27.28 -1.97 -16.08
C GLU A 402 25.97 -2.69 -16.45
N VAL A 403 24.85 -1.96 -16.34
CA VAL A 403 23.56 -2.45 -16.83
C VAL A 403 23.67 -2.53 -18.35
N VAL A 404 23.94 -3.72 -18.85
CA VAL A 404 23.80 -3.98 -20.29
C VAL A 404 22.28 -3.93 -20.56
N ALA A 405 21.84 -2.82 -21.14
CA ALA A 405 20.47 -2.70 -21.62
C ALA A 405 20.20 -3.89 -22.55
N SER A 406 19.28 -4.78 -22.16
CA SER A 406 18.79 -5.81 -23.07
C SER A 406 18.28 -5.09 -24.32
N PRO A 407 18.70 -5.51 -25.53
CA PRO A 407 18.11 -4.96 -26.73
C PRO A 407 16.61 -5.18 -26.72
N ALA A 408 15.84 -4.10 -26.93
CA ALA A 408 14.40 -4.05 -26.95
C ALA A 408 13.78 -4.99 -28.00
#